data_3d39d7f9e3384144ff7da9007538a011
#
_entry.id   3d39d7f9e3384144ff7da9007538a011
#
_cell.length_a   1.000
_cell.length_b   1.000
_cell.length_c   1.000
_cell.angle_alpha   90.00
_cell.angle_beta   90.00
_cell.angle_gamma   90.00
#
_symmetry.space_group_name_H-M   'P 1'
#
loop_
_entity.id
_entity.type
_entity.pdbx_description
1 polymer ?
#
loop_
_entity_poly.entity_id
_entity_poly.type
_entity_poly.pdbx_seq_one_letter_code
_entity_poly.pdbx_strand_id
1 'polypeptide(L)' 'MYLDGLDELDQKIIQLLIENARISYSDIGKETGISRVAVKARIQA' A
#
# COMPACT_ATOMS: atom_id res chain seq x y z
N MET A 1 -15.60 -10.85 -5.50
CA MET A 1 -14.19 -11.16 -5.74
C MET A 1 -13.33 -10.31 -4.82
N TYR A 2 -12.18 -10.80 -4.49
CA TYR A 2 -11.32 -10.06 -3.57
C TYR A 2 -10.96 -8.66 -4.10
N LEU A 3 -10.90 -8.51 -5.40
CA LEU A 3 -10.60 -7.21 -6.00
C LEU A 3 -11.69 -6.18 -5.76
N ASP A 4 -12.89 -6.62 -5.42
CA ASP A 4 -13.98 -5.70 -5.15
C ASP A 4 -13.72 -4.81 -3.93
N GLY A 5 -12.88 -5.26 -3.01
CA GLY A 5 -12.53 -4.50 -1.83
C GLY A 5 -11.28 -3.64 -2.00
N LEU A 6 -10.64 -3.67 -3.17
CA LEU A 6 -9.39 -2.96 -3.42
C LEU A 6 -9.65 -1.74 -4.30
N ASP A 7 -9.23 -0.58 -3.81
CA ASP A 7 -9.23 0.62 -4.65
C ASP A 7 -7.87 0.79 -5.32
N GLU A 8 -7.72 1.85 -6.11
CA GLU A 8 -6.47 2.11 -6.82
C GLU A 8 -5.29 2.25 -5.87
N LEU A 9 -5.52 2.80 -4.70
CA LEU A 9 -4.48 2.99 -3.70
C LEU A 9 -3.98 1.65 -3.18
N ASP A 10 -4.89 0.73 -2.88
CA ASP A 10 -4.52 -0.61 -2.44
C ASP A 10 -3.72 -1.35 -3.50
N GLN A 11 -4.13 -1.23 -4.76
CA GLN A 11 -3.41 -1.84 -5.88
C GLN A 11 -2.01 -1.28 -5.99
N LYS A 12 -1.85 0.03 -5.80
CA LYS A 12 -0.53 0.66 -5.84
C LYS A 12 0.36 0.15 -4.73
N ILE A 13 -0.19 0.00 -3.53
CA ILE A 13 0.57 -0.53 -2.39
C ILE A 13 1.04 -1.95 -2.68
N ILE A 14 0.14 -2.79 -3.20
CA ILE A 14 0.49 -4.18 -3.53
C ILE A 14 1.59 -4.21 -4.60
N GLN A 15 1.49 -3.37 -5.62
CA GLN A 15 2.50 -3.32 -6.66
C GLN A 15 3.86 -2.93 -6.10
N LEU A 16 3.91 -1.95 -5.20
CA LEU A 16 5.16 -1.54 -4.58
C LEU A 16 5.78 -2.66 -3.76
N LEU A 17 4.96 -3.43 -3.07
CA LEU A 17 5.44 -4.56 -2.28
C LEU A 17 5.98 -5.68 -3.17
N ILE A 18 5.38 -5.89 -4.33
CA ILE A 18 5.86 -6.89 -5.29
C ILE A 18 7.21 -6.47 -5.86
N GLU A 19 7.36 -5.18 -6.19
CA GLU A 19 8.59 -4.67 -6.76
C GLU A 19 9.73 -4.61 -5.75
N ASN A 20 9.39 -4.35 -4.49
CA ASN A 20 10.40 -4.22 -3.45
C ASN A 20 9.82 -4.70 -2.11
N ALA A 21 10.04 -5.98 -1.81
CA ALA A 21 9.50 -6.61 -0.61
C ALA A 21 10.02 -5.98 0.68
N ARG A 22 11.07 -5.17 0.61
CA ARG A 22 11.66 -4.51 1.78
C ARG A 22 11.29 -3.03 1.87
N ILE A 23 10.41 -2.57 1.01
CA ILE A 23 10.00 -1.17 1.05
C ILE A 23 9.36 -0.85 2.41
N SER A 24 9.69 0.32 2.97
CA SER A 24 9.14 0.73 4.25
C SER A 24 7.77 1.35 4.06
N TYR A 25 6.98 1.40 5.14
CA TYR A 25 5.68 2.07 5.11
C TYR A 25 5.85 3.55 4.78
N SER A 26 6.93 4.18 5.25
CA SER A 26 7.20 5.57 4.92
C SER A 26 7.41 5.77 3.42
N ASP A 27 8.15 4.86 2.79
CA ASP A 27 8.38 4.93 1.35
C ASP A 27 7.10 4.68 0.57
N ILE A 28 6.30 3.73 1.00
CA ILE A 28 5.00 3.48 0.37
C ILE A 28 4.12 4.73 0.49
N GLY A 29 4.13 5.38 1.65
CA GLY A 29 3.37 6.60 1.86
C GLY A 29 3.79 7.71 0.92
N LYS A 30 5.09 7.88 0.70
CA LYS A 30 5.60 8.88 -0.25
C LYS A 30 5.15 8.59 -1.67
N GLU A 31 5.17 7.34 -2.06
CA GLU A 31 4.79 6.95 -3.42
C GLU A 31 3.29 7.06 -3.65
N THR A 32 2.49 6.86 -2.61
CA THR A 32 1.04 6.85 -2.72
C THR A 32 0.39 8.16 -2.27
N GLY A 33 1.15 9.03 -1.60
CA GLY A 33 0.63 10.32 -1.14
C GLY A 33 -0.16 10.25 0.16
N ILE A 34 -0.03 9.16 0.92
CA ILE A 34 -0.70 9.03 2.22
C ILE A 34 0.35 8.85 3.32
N SER A 35 -0.09 8.95 4.58
CA SER A 35 0.82 8.80 5.70
C SER A 35 1.21 7.33 5.90
N ARG A 36 2.35 7.11 6.56
CA ARG A 36 2.77 5.73 6.88
C ARG A 36 1.75 5.01 7.77
N VAL A 37 1.07 5.75 8.64
CA VAL A 37 0.04 5.16 9.51
C VAL A 37 -1.12 4.66 8.67
N ALA A 38 -1.53 5.43 7.66
CA ALA A 38 -2.59 5.01 6.75
C ALA A 38 -2.17 3.80 5.93
N VAL A 39 -0.91 3.74 5.49
CA VAL A 39 -0.38 2.58 4.77
C VAL A 39 -0.45 1.34 5.66
N LYS A 40 0.00 1.45 6.89
CA LYS A 40 -0.01 0.34 7.83
C LYS A 40 -1.43 -0.17 8.06
N ALA A 41 -2.37 0.75 8.24
CA ALA A 41 -3.77 0.39 8.47
C ALA A 41 -4.34 -0.39 7.28
N ARG A 42 -4.02 0.01 6.07
CA ARG A 42 -4.49 -0.68 4.86
C ARG A 42 -3.89 -2.06 4.73
N ILE A 43 -2.61 -2.21 5.03
CA ILE A 43 -1.92 -3.50 4.91
C ILE A 43 -2.43 -4.48 5.96
N GLN A 44 -2.76 -3.99 7.15
CA GLN A 44 -3.23 -4.84 8.24
C GLN A 44 -4.72 -5.10 8.22
N ALA A 45 -5.43 -4.42 7.36
CA ALA A 45 -6.89 -4.58 7.27
C ALA A 45 -7.29 -5.95 6.75
#